data_8f2d9f9e6a0a11914bba4cc9888a474a
#
_entry.id   8f2d9f9e6a0a11914bba4cc9888a474a
#
_cell.length_a   1.000
_cell.length_b   1.000
_cell.length_c   1.000
_cell.angle_alpha   90.00
_cell.angle_beta   90.00
_cell.angle_gamma   90.00
#
_symmetry.space_group_name_H-M   'P 1'
#
loop_
_entity.id
_entity.type
_entity.pdbx_description
1 polymer ?
#
loop_
_entity_poly.entity_id
_entity_poly.type
_entity_poly.pdbx_seq_one_letter_code
_entity_poly.pdbx_strand_id
1 'polypeptide(L)'
;MAKNKKAPEINASSQADIAFTVLIFFLVVSTMDIDTGIVRMLPPMADPNVKQEDIKVKERNLLLVFVAGSGNIMAGGKVISLDALKDKAKEFILNPLDDKDLPEKKPTDIEMPDGSKWTYPVSEGVISLQNTRDTSYQRYIQVQNELTRAFNEVRDEVAMAKFGKKFADLDEAERKVISKAIPMMISEAEPRKMMK
;
A
#
# COMPACT_ATOMS: atom_id res chain seq x y z
N MET A 1 -3.00 58.74 -53.85
CA MET A 1 -4.17 57.91 -53.42
C MET A 1 -3.60 56.71 -52.63
N ALA A 2 -3.73 56.70 -51.33
CA ALA A 2 -3.26 55.62 -50.45
C ALA A 2 -4.32 54.48 -50.47
N LYS A 3 -3.94 53.30 -50.91
CA LYS A 3 -4.78 52.10 -50.98
C LYS A 3 -4.90 51.54 -49.56
N ASN A 4 -6.04 51.72 -48.91
CA ASN A 4 -6.34 51.10 -47.61
C ASN A 4 -6.32 49.58 -47.78
N LYS A 5 -5.25 48.93 -47.32
CA LYS A 5 -5.22 47.48 -47.17
C LYS A 5 -6.10 47.09 -45.97
N LYS A 6 -7.25 46.52 -46.20
CA LYS A 6 -8.06 45.89 -45.15
C LYS A 6 -7.22 44.81 -44.48
N ALA A 7 -7.15 44.81 -43.16
CA ALA A 7 -6.53 43.74 -42.42
C ALA A 7 -7.26 42.41 -42.70
N PRO A 8 -6.58 41.29 -42.83
CA PRO A 8 -7.23 40.00 -43.05
C PRO A 8 -8.20 39.71 -41.87
N GLU A 9 -9.47 39.49 -42.22
CA GLU A 9 -10.46 39.06 -41.23
C GLU A 9 -10.12 37.64 -40.76
N ILE A 10 -9.81 37.50 -39.47
CA ILE A 10 -9.56 36.19 -38.82
C ILE A 10 -10.89 35.46 -38.80
N ASN A 11 -10.92 34.24 -39.35
CA ASN A 11 -12.12 33.41 -39.36
C ASN A 11 -12.43 32.92 -37.92
N ALA A 12 -13.41 33.58 -37.29
CA ALA A 12 -13.81 33.28 -35.89
C ALA A 12 -14.25 31.80 -35.71
N SER A 13 -14.79 31.18 -36.77
CA SER A 13 -15.17 29.76 -36.73
C SER A 13 -13.96 28.82 -36.57
N SER A 14 -12.86 29.08 -37.32
CA SER A 14 -11.65 28.27 -37.22
C SER A 14 -10.98 28.49 -35.84
N GLN A 15 -11.06 29.68 -35.28
CA GLN A 15 -10.49 29.99 -33.96
C GLN A 15 -11.29 29.32 -32.84
N ALA A 16 -12.60 29.26 -32.96
CA ALA A 16 -13.49 28.55 -32.04
C ALA A 16 -13.24 27.04 -32.07
N ASP A 17 -12.99 26.44 -33.23
CA ASP A 17 -12.71 25.01 -33.39
C ASP A 17 -11.38 24.62 -32.74
N ILE A 18 -10.34 25.44 -32.93
CA ILE A 18 -9.05 25.24 -32.27
C ILE A 18 -9.20 25.34 -30.75
N ALA A 19 -9.91 26.36 -30.24
CA ALA A 19 -10.16 26.55 -28.82
C ALA A 19 -10.92 25.35 -28.20
N PHE A 20 -11.93 24.86 -28.92
CA PHE A 20 -12.72 23.69 -28.50
C PHE A 20 -11.89 22.41 -28.51
N THR A 21 -11.07 22.16 -29.51
CA THR A 21 -10.17 21.00 -29.58
C THR A 21 -9.15 21.01 -28.47
N VAL A 22 -8.56 22.17 -28.15
CA VAL A 22 -7.62 22.33 -27.03
C VAL A 22 -8.31 22.10 -25.70
N LEU A 23 -9.55 22.56 -25.54
CA LEU A 23 -10.34 22.35 -24.33
C LEU A 23 -10.64 20.86 -24.10
N ILE A 24 -11.07 20.14 -25.15
CA ILE A 24 -11.28 18.68 -25.08
C ILE A 24 -9.98 17.96 -24.77
N PHE A 25 -8.88 18.36 -25.39
CA PHE A 25 -7.55 17.78 -25.11
C PHE A 25 -7.18 17.92 -23.64
N PHE A 26 -7.29 19.11 -23.05
CA PHE A 26 -7.02 19.31 -21.63
C PHE A 26 -8.00 18.55 -20.72
N LEU A 27 -9.27 18.43 -21.11
CA LEU A 27 -10.26 17.67 -20.37
C LEU A 27 -9.90 16.17 -20.34
N VAL A 28 -9.50 15.59 -21.48
CA VAL A 28 -9.07 14.19 -21.56
C VAL A 28 -7.76 13.96 -20.79
N VAL A 29 -6.79 14.86 -20.93
CA VAL A 29 -5.49 14.73 -20.22
C VAL A 29 -5.66 14.93 -18.71
N SER A 30 -6.56 15.82 -18.26
CA SER A 30 -6.77 16.06 -16.82
C SER A 30 -7.61 14.99 -16.13
N THR A 31 -8.37 14.18 -16.88
CA THR A 31 -9.16 13.06 -16.33
C THR A 31 -8.39 11.74 -16.27
N MET A 32 -7.11 11.72 -16.65
CA MET A 32 -6.25 10.57 -16.36
C MET A 32 -6.00 10.49 -14.86
N ASP A 33 -6.87 9.72 -14.21
CA ASP A 33 -6.70 9.33 -12.82
C ASP A 33 -5.49 8.37 -12.74
N ILE A 34 -4.33 8.93 -12.34
CA ILE A 34 -3.06 8.18 -12.26
C ILE A 34 -2.90 7.56 -10.87
N ASP A 35 -4.00 7.26 -10.20
CA ASP A 35 -3.97 6.59 -8.89
C ASP A 35 -3.76 5.07 -8.97
N THR A 36 -2.93 4.61 -9.92
CA THR A 36 -2.45 3.22 -9.94
C THR A 36 -1.11 3.04 -9.22
N GLY A 37 -0.69 4.02 -8.45
CA GLY A 37 0.50 3.93 -7.61
C GLY A 37 0.27 3.03 -6.40
N ILE A 38 1.16 2.07 -6.16
CA ILE A 38 1.20 1.33 -4.90
C ILE A 38 1.70 2.29 -3.83
N VAL A 39 0.80 2.74 -2.94
CA VAL A 39 1.19 3.60 -1.80
C VAL A 39 2.09 2.79 -0.86
N ARG A 40 3.31 3.25 -0.65
CA ARG A 40 4.30 2.63 0.23
C ARG A 40 4.70 3.57 1.34
N MET A 41 4.80 3.02 2.54
CA MET A 41 5.40 3.74 3.66
C MET A 41 6.91 3.54 3.65
N LEU A 42 7.65 4.63 3.79
CA LEU A 42 9.10 4.55 4.00
C LEU A 42 9.38 4.01 5.41
N PRO A 43 10.44 3.22 5.60
CA PRO A 43 10.86 2.80 6.93
C PRO A 43 11.09 4.03 7.82
N PRO A 44 10.65 4.01 9.08
CA PRO A 44 10.95 5.09 10.00
C PRO A 44 12.48 5.21 10.16
N MET A 45 12.99 6.46 10.13
CA MET A 45 14.40 6.71 10.43
C MET A 45 14.71 6.24 11.85
N ALA A 46 15.83 5.55 12.03
CA ALA A 46 16.29 5.14 13.35
C ALA A 46 16.69 6.37 14.16
N ASP A 47 15.93 6.68 15.20
CA ASP A 47 16.29 7.72 16.17
C ASP A 47 17.50 7.29 16.99
N PRO A 48 18.55 8.13 17.11
CA PRO A 48 19.78 7.77 17.81
C PRO A 48 19.61 7.60 19.33
N ASN A 49 18.45 7.94 19.90
CA ASN A 49 18.18 7.93 21.35
C ASN A 49 17.22 6.82 21.82
N VAL A 50 17.00 5.77 21.05
CA VAL A 50 16.06 4.70 21.39
C VAL A 50 16.67 3.77 22.44
N LYS A 51 15.96 3.53 23.57
CA LYS A 51 16.36 2.60 24.61
C LYS A 51 16.35 1.15 24.07
N GLN A 52 17.23 0.30 24.62
CA GLN A 52 17.43 -1.09 24.19
C GLN A 52 16.16 -1.97 24.29
N GLU A 53 15.24 -1.64 25.20
CA GLU A 53 13.93 -2.30 25.34
C GLU A 53 12.98 -1.95 24.19
N ASP A 54 12.99 -0.70 23.73
CA ASP A 54 12.20 -0.24 22.60
C ASP A 54 12.68 -0.87 21.27
N ILE A 55 13.97 -1.24 21.19
CA ILE A 55 14.54 -1.92 20.01
C ILE A 55 14.00 -3.36 19.92
N LYS A 56 13.94 -4.10 21.04
CA LYS A 56 13.40 -5.47 21.06
C LYS A 56 11.91 -5.52 20.73
N VAL A 57 11.13 -4.56 21.23
CA VAL A 57 9.71 -4.44 20.89
C VAL A 57 9.54 -4.13 19.41
N LYS A 58 10.43 -3.31 18.82
CA LYS A 58 10.41 -3.02 17.39
C LYS A 58 10.83 -4.22 16.52
N GLU A 59 11.72 -5.08 16.99
CA GLU A 59 12.14 -6.28 16.25
C GLU A 59 10.99 -7.29 16.08
N ARG A 60 10.19 -7.55 17.11
CA ARG A 60 9.02 -8.46 17.03
C ARG A 60 7.93 -7.90 16.11
N ASN A 61 7.85 -6.58 15.99
CA ASN A 61 6.88 -5.90 15.11
C ASN A 61 7.36 -5.84 13.64
N LEU A 62 8.51 -6.44 13.30
CA LEU A 62 9.09 -6.39 11.96
C LEU A 62 9.19 -7.79 11.35
N LEU A 63 8.43 -8.05 10.29
CA LEU A 63 8.61 -9.22 9.45
C LEU A 63 9.47 -8.85 8.23
N LEU A 64 10.71 -9.32 8.25
CA LEU A 64 11.61 -9.15 7.12
C LEU A 64 11.30 -10.21 6.06
N VAL A 65 10.88 -9.77 4.87
CA VAL A 65 10.69 -10.60 3.68
C VAL A 65 11.79 -10.27 2.69
N PHE A 66 12.66 -11.21 2.43
CA PHE A 66 13.80 -11.06 1.52
C PHE A 66 13.64 -11.92 0.29
N VAL A 67 13.82 -11.34 -0.90
CA VAL A 67 13.74 -12.04 -2.19
C VAL A 67 15.12 -12.06 -2.82
N ALA A 68 15.71 -13.26 -2.88
CA ALA A 68 17.02 -13.45 -3.48
C ALA A 68 16.97 -13.40 -5.02
N GLY A 69 18.11 -13.12 -5.66
CA GLY A 69 18.24 -13.17 -7.12
C GLY A 69 17.94 -14.55 -7.72
N SER A 70 18.15 -15.62 -6.95
CA SER A 70 17.74 -17.00 -7.33
C SER A 70 16.21 -17.22 -7.33
N GLY A 71 15.42 -16.23 -6.86
CA GLY A 71 13.98 -16.35 -6.71
C GLY A 71 13.51 -17.00 -5.40
N ASN A 72 14.43 -17.38 -4.50
CA ASN A 72 14.10 -17.89 -3.18
C ASN A 72 13.56 -16.75 -2.28
N ILE A 73 12.55 -17.07 -1.49
CA ILE A 73 11.92 -16.14 -0.55
C ILE A 73 12.29 -16.57 0.86
N MET A 74 12.70 -15.59 1.66
CA MET A 74 12.92 -15.79 3.10
C MET A 74 11.98 -14.86 3.86
N ALA A 75 11.29 -15.38 4.87
CA ALA A 75 10.47 -14.57 5.77
C ALA A 75 10.77 -14.94 7.22
N GLY A 76 11.06 -13.94 8.04
CA GLY A 76 11.44 -14.16 9.44
C GLY A 76 12.68 -15.07 9.60
N GLY A 77 13.65 -14.97 8.67
CA GLY A 77 14.88 -15.77 8.68
C GLY A 77 14.76 -17.21 8.15
N LYS A 78 13.58 -17.65 7.72
CA LYS A 78 13.34 -18.99 7.17
C LYS A 78 13.03 -18.91 5.68
N VAL A 79 13.56 -19.87 4.90
CA VAL A 79 13.19 -20.01 3.48
C VAL A 79 11.79 -20.60 3.40
N ILE A 80 10.92 -19.96 2.63
CA ILE A 80 9.53 -20.35 2.46
C ILE A 80 9.14 -20.35 0.98
N SER A 81 8.07 -21.08 0.64
CA SER A 81 7.46 -21.01 -0.67
C SER A 81 6.62 -19.75 -0.83
N LEU A 82 6.30 -19.39 -2.08
CA LEU A 82 5.43 -18.25 -2.37
C LEU A 82 4.03 -18.45 -1.74
N ASP A 83 3.49 -19.65 -1.82
CA ASP A 83 2.16 -19.96 -1.27
C ASP A 83 2.13 -19.84 0.27
N ALA A 84 3.21 -20.30 0.94
CA ALA A 84 3.32 -20.21 2.39
C ALA A 84 3.54 -18.76 2.88
N LEU A 85 4.00 -17.85 2.02
CA LEU A 85 4.22 -16.44 2.36
C LEU A 85 2.93 -15.75 2.79
N LYS A 86 1.84 -16.01 2.09
CA LYS A 86 0.52 -15.45 2.40
C LYS A 86 0.07 -15.85 3.81
N ASP A 87 0.13 -17.14 4.14
CA ASP A 87 -0.30 -17.64 5.44
C ASP A 87 0.59 -17.11 6.57
N LYS A 88 1.91 -17.02 6.32
CA LYS A 88 2.85 -16.43 7.27
C LYS A 88 2.60 -14.94 7.51
N ALA A 89 2.25 -14.19 6.46
CA ALA A 89 1.88 -12.79 6.57
C ALA A 89 0.56 -12.62 7.35
N LYS A 90 -0.45 -13.46 7.11
CA LYS A 90 -1.71 -13.45 7.86
C LYS A 90 -1.49 -13.74 9.34
N GLU A 91 -0.71 -14.76 9.67
CA GLU A 91 -0.35 -15.09 11.05
C GLU A 91 0.34 -13.89 11.73
N PHE A 92 1.27 -13.24 11.04
CA PHE A 92 1.99 -12.08 11.53
C PHE A 92 1.07 -10.87 11.76
N ILE A 93 0.16 -10.57 10.83
CA ILE A 93 -0.77 -9.43 10.95
C ILE A 93 -1.77 -9.66 12.09
N LEU A 94 -2.34 -10.86 12.18
CA LEU A 94 -3.41 -11.17 13.13
C LEU A 94 -2.89 -11.50 14.53
N ASN A 95 -1.72 -12.11 14.64
CA ASN A 95 -1.21 -12.67 15.91
C ASN A 95 -2.33 -13.32 16.75
N PRO A 96 -3.00 -14.38 16.27
CA PRO A 96 -4.26 -14.85 16.86
C PRO A 96 -4.11 -15.38 18.28
N LEU A 97 -2.92 -15.86 18.63
CA LEU A 97 -2.60 -16.44 19.95
C LEU A 97 -1.91 -15.44 20.90
N ASP A 98 -1.77 -14.18 20.49
CA ASP A 98 -1.02 -13.15 21.24
C ASP A 98 0.40 -13.59 21.61
N ASP A 99 1.08 -14.22 20.64
CA ASP A 99 2.44 -14.73 20.79
C ASP A 99 3.40 -13.56 20.99
N LYS A 100 4.38 -13.76 21.91
CA LYS A 100 5.39 -12.75 22.25
C LYS A 100 6.42 -12.52 21.13
N ASP A 101 6.55 -13.46 20.20
CA ASP A 101 7.43 -13.37 19.03
C ASP A 101 6.73 -12.72 17.82
N LEU A 102 5.43 -12.46 17.91
CA LEU A 102 4.62 -11.80 16.92
C LEU A 102 4.25 -10.37 17.34
N PRO A 103 3.79 -9.52 16.39
CA PRO A 103 3.53 -8.11 16.65
C PRO A 103 2.57 -7.84 17.79
N GLU A 104 2.88 -6.78 18.51
CA GLU A 104 1.97 -6.22 19.51
C GLU A 104 0.71 -5.65 18.87
N LYS A 105 -0.37 -5.73 19.63
CA LYS A 105 -1.65 -5.13 19.25
C LYS A 105 -1.99 -4.01 20.21
N LYS A 106 -2.34 -2.85 19.66
CA LYS A 106 -2.82 -1.72 20.47
C LYS A 106 -4.33 -1.57 20.31
N PRO A 107 -5.10 -1.56 21.43
CA PRO A 107 -6.51 -1.23 21.38
C PRO A 107 -6.65 0.22 20.85
N THR A 108 -7.28 0.38 19.71
CA THR A 108 -7.50 1.66 19.05
C THR A 108 -8.98 1.89 18.86
N ASP A 109 -9.47 3.07 19.26
CA ASP A 109 -10.85 3.47 19.06
C ASP A 109 -11.04 3.99 17.64
N ILE A 110 -11.82 3.28 16.86
CA ILE A 110 -12.14 3.60 15.47
C ILE A 110 -13.57 4.16 15.43
N GLU A 111 -13.71 5.34 14.86
CA GLU A 111 -15.01 6.00 14.68
C GLU A 111 -15.80 5.30 13.58
N MET A 112 -17.03 4.87 13.92
CA MET A 112 -17.93 4.19 13.01
C MET A 112 -18.78 5.20 12.22
N PRO A 113 -19.32 4.82 11.04
CA PRO A 113 -20.19 5.71 10.26
C PRO A 113 -21.43 6.20 10.98
N ASP A 114 -21.90 5.46 11.98
CA ASP A 114 -23.04 5.80 12.84
C ASP A 114 -22.67 6.71 14.03
N GLY A 115 -21.40 7.16 14.12
CA GLY A 115 -20.89 7.97 15.23
C GLY A 115 -20.52 7.17 16.48
N SER A 116 -20.71 5.86 16.51
CA SER A 116 -20.25 5.01 17.60
C SER A 116 -18.75 4.76 17.54
N LYS A 117 -18.15 4.30 18.64
CA LYS A 117 -16.74 3.91 18.70
C LYS A 117 -16.62 2.39 18.72
N TRP A 118 -15.71 1.90 17.89
CA TRP A 118 -15.33 0.50 17.87
C TRP A 118 -13.88 0.36 18.29
N THR A 119 -13.66 -0.19 19.48
CA THR A 119 -12.29 -0.49 19.93
C THR A 119 -11.83 -1.78 19.29
N TYR A 120 -10.76 -1.71 18.48
CA TYR A 120 -10.16 -2.85 17.79
C TYR A 120 -8.68 -2.97 18.15
N PRO A 121 -8.16 -4.20 18.38
CA PRO A 121 -6.73 -4.42 18.64
C PRO A 121 -5.94 -4.35 17.34
N VAL A 122 -5.50 -3.15 16.97
CA VAL A 122 -4.71 -2.89 15.75
C VAL A 122 -3.30 -3.42 15.93
N SER A 123 -2.82 -4.21 14.97
CA SER A 123 -1.44 -4.71 14.95
C SER A 123 -0.44 -3.60 14.62
N GLU A 124 0.67 -3.54 15.34
CA GLU A 124 1.83 -2.67 15.04
C GLU A 124 2.83 -3.33 14.09
N GLY A 125 2.48 -4.49 13.53
CA GLY A 125 3.35 -5.24 12.64
C GLY A 125 3.61 -4.54 11.31
N VAL A 126 4.88 -4.44 10.93
CA VAL A 126 5.33 -3.91 9.65
C VAL A 126 6.01 -5.02 8.87
N ILE A 127 5.62 -5.22 7.61
CA ILE A 127 6.30 -6.16 6.71
C ILE A 127 7.30 -5.37 5.87
N SER A 128 8.61 -5.67 6.05
CA SER A 128 9.67 -5.05 5.26
C SER A 128 10.07 -5.95 4.10
N LEU A 129 9.75 -5.53 2.89
CA LEU A 129 10.12 -6.24 1.67
C LEU A 129 11.48 -5.74 1.19
N GLN A 130 12.43 -6.66 1.06
CA GLN A 130 13.78 -6.42 0.55
C GLN A 130 14.07 -7.35 -0.62
N ASN A 131 14.74 -6.85 -1.62
CA ASN A 131 15.18 -7.65 -2.77
C ASN A 131 16.64 -7.39 -3.10
N THR A 132 17.27 -8.31 -3.85
CA THR A 132 18.57 -8.06 -4.47
C THR A 132 18.41 -7.38 -5.82
N ARG A 133 19.48 -6.75 -6.33
CA ARG A 133 19.45 -6.13 -7.67
C ARG A 133 19.22 -7.13 -8.79
N ASP A 134 19.58 -8.39 -8.56
CA ASP A 134 19.46 -9.48 -9.53
C ASP A 134 18.10 -10.19 -9.45
N THR A 135 17.20 -9.76 -8.55
CA THR A 135 15.86 -10.30 -8.45
C THR A 135 15.04 -9.92 -9.68
N SER A 136 14.44 -10.92 -10.34
CA SER A 136 13.57 -10.65 -11.48
C SER A 136 12.34 -9.86 -11.05
N TYR A 137 11.94 -8.88 -11.86
CA TYR A 137 10.76 -8.05 -11.62
C TYR A 137 9.49 -8.89 -11.43
N GLN A 138 9.35 -9.96 -12.24
CA GLN A 138 8.21 -10.86 -12.14
C GLN A 138 8.13 -11.52 -10.75
N ARG A 139 9.27 -11.98 -10.20
CA ARG A 139 9.30 -12.60 -8.87
C ARG A 139 8.97 -11.62 -7.77
N TYR A 140 9.48 -10.41 -7.87
CA TYR A 140 9.17 -9.32 -6.96
C TYR A 140 7.67 -9.01 -6.93
N ILE A 141 7.03 -8.86 -8.10
CA ILE A 141 5.59 -8.62 -8.21
C ILE A 141 4.76 -9.78 -7.67
N GLN A 142 5.17 -11.04 -7.87
CA GLN A 142 4.50 -12.19 -7.28
C GLN A 142 4.49 -12.11 -5.76
N VAL A 143 5.63 -11.78 -5.14
CA VAL A 143 5.74 -11.63 -3.69
C VAL A 143 4.86 -10.47 -3.18
N GLN A 144 4.87 -9.33 -3.87
CA GLN A 144 4.00 -8.20 -3.53
C GLN A 144 2.52 -8.57 -3.60
N ASN A 145 2.12 -9.29 -4.63
CA ASN A 145 0.72 -9.73 -4.79
C ASN A 145 0.29 -10.65 -3.65
N GLU A 146 1.13 -11.60 -3.23
CA GLU A 146 0.80 -12.49 -2.12
C GLU A 146 0.74 -11.74 -0.77
N LEU A 147 1.62 -10.77 -0.53
CA LEU A 147 1.53 -9.92 0.66
C LEU A 147 0.25 -9.06 0.65
N THR A 148 -0.07 -8.44 -0.48
CA THR A 148 -1.30 -7.65 -0.64
C THR A 148 -2.54 -8.52 -0.45
N ARG A 149 -2.51 -9.74 -0.99
CA ARG A 149 -3.58 -10.72 -0.85
C ARG A 149 -3.80 -11.13 0.61
N ALA A 150 -2.71 -11.32 1.37
CA ALA A 150 -2.80 -11.60 2.81
C ALA A 150 -3.55 -10.48 3.55
N PHE A 151 -3.20 -9.20 3.31
CA PHE A 151 -3.92 -8.07 3.90
C PHE A 151 -5.39 -8.01 3.48
N ASN A 152 -5.69 -8.26 2.21
CA ASN A 152 -7.06 -8.23 1.70
C ASN A 152 -7.91 -9.36 2.31
N GLU A 153 -7.37 -10.58 2.44
CA GLU A 153 -8.06 -11.69 3.11
C GLU A 153 -8.34 -11.37 4.59
N VAL A 154 -7.38 -10.78 5.31
CA VAL A 154 -7.60 -10.35 6.70
C VAL A 154 -8.67 -9.26 6.78
N ARG A 155 -8.66 -8.30 5.87
CA ARG A 155 -9.70 -7.26 5.79
C ARG A 155 -11.07 -7.84 5.48
N ASP A 156 -11.15 -8.84 4.60
CA ASP A 156 -12.40 -9.53 4.30
C ASP A 156 -12.94 -10.26 5.53
N GLU A 157 -12.08 -10.97 6.29
CA GLU A 157 -12.46 -11.66 7.52
C GLU A 157 -13.02 -10.67 8.56
N VAL A 158 -12.33 -9.55 8.78
CA VAL A 158 -12.76 -8.52 9.75
C VAL A 158 -14.01 -7.77 9.26
N ALA A 159 -14.13 -7.49 7.96
CA ALA A 159 -15.29 -6.86 7.35
C ALA A 159 -16.53 -7.76 7.46
N MET A 160 -16.34 -9.06 7.18
CA MET A 160 -17.41 -10.04 7.31
C MET A 160 -17.89 -10.18 8.77
N ALA A 161 -16.95 -10.20 9.72
CA ALA A 161 -17.28 -10.26 11.15
C ALA A 161 -18.01 -8.99 11.66
N LYS A 162 -17.63 -7.81 11.11
CA LYS A 162 -18.19 -6.53 11.60
C LYS A 162 -19.44 -6.07 10.86
N PHE A 163 -19.46 -6.20 9.53
CA PHE A 163 -20.50 -5.67 8.65
C PHE A 163 -21.30 -6.75 7.89
N GLY A 164 -20.88 -8.03 7.97
CA GLY A 164 -21.53 -9.13 7.22
C GLY A 164 -21.32 -9.09 5.71
N LYS A 165 -20.37 -8.29 5.23
CA LYS A 165 -20.03 -8.08 3.82
C LYS A 165 -18.53 -8.22 3.60
N LYS A 166 -18.09 -8.55 2.38
CA LYS A 166 -16.66 -8.50 2.02
C LYS A 166 -16.17 -7.06 1.92
N PHE A 167 -14.87 -6.86 2.10
CA PHE A 167 -14.26 -5.53 2.04
C PHE A 167 -14.54 -4.80 0.71
N ALA A 168 -14.58 -5.54 -0.41
CA ALA A 168 -14.89 -4.99 -1.72
C ALA A 168 -16.34 -4.46 -1.85
N ASP A 169 -17.28 -5.04 -1.08
CA ASP A 169 -18.72 -4.73 -1.13
C ASP A 169 -19.12 -3.66 -0.11
N LEU A 170 -18.16 -3.18 0.71
CA LEU A 170 -18.38 -2.11 1.68
C LEU A 170 -18.50 -0.74 1.01
N ASP A 171 -19.25 0.16 1.64
CA ASP A 171 -19.23 1.57 1.24
C ASP A 171 -17.91 2.27 1.65
N GLU A 172 -17.72 3.51 1.21
CA GLU A 172 -16.46 4.25 1.45
C GLU A 172 -16.22 4.50 2.95
N ALA A 173 -17.28 4.76 3.73
CA ALA A 173 -17.16 5.00 5.16
C ALA A 173 -16.80 3.71 5.91
N GLU A 174 -17.49 2.60 5.60
CA GLU A 174 -17.19 1.27 6.14
C GLU A 174 -15.77 0.81 5.76
N ARG A 175 -15.33 1.04 4.51
CA ARG A 175 -13.94 0.74 4.07
C ARG A 175 -12.89 1.50 4.88
N LYS A 176 -13.13 2.78 5.18
CA LYS A 176 -12.22 3.58 6.02
C LYS A 176 -12.07 2.98 7.42
N VAL A 177 -13.16 2.48 8.00
CA VAL A 177 -13.14 1.80 9.31
C VAL A 177 -12.26 0.56 9.27
N ILE A 178 -12.49 -0.34 8.31
CA ILE A 178 -11.69 -1.57 8.16
C ILE A 178 -10.23 -1.26 7.82
N SER A 179 -9.97 -0.23 7.00
CA SER A 179 -8.59 0.18 6.67
C SER A 179 -7.85 0.74 7.88
N LYS A 180 -8.54 1.36 8.84
CA LYS A 180 -7.97 1.79 10.13
C LYS A 180 -7.73 0.60 11.07
N ALA A 181 -8.61 -0.40 11.06
CA ALA A 181 -8.46 -1.62 11.85
C ALA A 181 -7.29 -2.49 11.34
N ILE A 182 -7.15 -2.61 10.01
CA ILE A 182 -6.09 -3.39 9.36
C ILE A 182 -5.33 -2.48 8.38
N PRO A 183 -4.42 -1.63 8.87
CA PRO A 183 -3.60 -0.78 8.03
C PRO A 183 -2.61 -1.64 7.22
N MET A 184 -2.44 -1.31 5.93
CA MET A 184 -1.47 -2.01 5.08
C MET A 184 -0.07 -1.48 5.34
N MET A 185 0.63 -2.10 6.29
CA MET A 185 1.96 -1.72 6.74
C MET A 185 3.04 -2.53 5.98
N ILE A 186 3.18 -2.27 4.68
CA ILE A 186 4.27 -2.83 3.88
C ILE A 186 5.27 -1.72 3.58
N SER A 187 6.51 -1.91 4.01
CA SER A 187 7.64 -1.02 3.77
C SER A 187 8.61 -1.66 2.78
N GLU A 188 9.11 -0.89 1.83
CA GLU A 188 10.16 -1.33 0.91
C GLU A 188 11.49 -0.73 1.35
N ALA A 189 12.49 -1.60 1.53
CA ALA A 189 13.86 -1.18 1.76
C ALA A 189 14.66 -1.19 0.45
N GLU A 190 15.66 -0.31 0.37
CA GLU A 190 16.54 -0.26 -0.78
C GLU A 190 17.23 -1.61 -1.06
N PRO A 191 17.39 -2.00 -2.34
CA PRO A 191 18.03 -3.25 -2.72
C PRO A 191 19.46 -3.33 -2.16
N ARG A 192 19.74 -4.34 -1.35
CA ARG A 192 21.09 -4.57 -0.84
C ARG A 192 21.99 -5.12 -1.93
N LYS A 193 23.21 -4.55 -2.06
CA LYS A 193 24.30 -5.23 -2.79
C LYS A 193 24.74 -6.42 -1.94
N MET A 194 24.67 -7.63 -2.48
CA MET A 194 25.41 -8.74 -1.88
C MET A 194 26.89 -8.38 -1.88
N MET A 195 27.49 -8.22 -0.71
CA MET A 195 28.96 -8.27 -0.60
C MET A 195 29.38 -9.69 -0.98
N LYS A 196 30.24 -9.78 -2.01
CA LYS A 196 30.91 -11.03 -2.38
C LYS A 196 31.88 -11.43 -1.29
#